data_143fc5d1fff987f5b030c4efc806bfea
#
_entry.id   143fc5d1fff987f5b030c4efc806bfea
#
_cell.length_a   1.000
_cell.length_b   1.000
_cell.length_c   1.000
_cell.angle_alpha   90.00
_cell.angle_beta   90.00
_cell.angle_gamma   90.00
#
_symmetry.space_group_name_H-M   'P 1'
#
loop_
_entity.id
_entity.type
_entity.pdbx_description
1 polymer ?
#
loop_
_entity_poly.entity_id
_entity_poly.type
_entity_poly.pdbx_seq_one_letter_code
_entity_poly.pdbx_strand_id
1 'polypeptide(L)' 'MTDYICKIRYTDDRGRSHNVIIESDLSDRRYIEQLVRARYHAKDVYINNVRQGKL' A
#
# COMPACT_ATOMS: atom_id res chain seq x y z
N MET A 1 -0.60 -19.92 -4.00
CA MET A 1 -0.45 -18.73 -3.13
C MET A 1 -1.41 -17.65 -3.58
N THR A 2 -1.98 -16.96 -2.62
CA THR A 2 -2.96 -15.92 -2.90
C THR A 2 -2.27 -14.57 -2.91
N ASP A 3 -2.50 -13.80 -3.97
CA ASP A 3 -2.00 -12.45 -4.08
C ASP A 3 -3.16 -11.47 -3.90
N TYR A 4 -2.84 -10.28 -3.44
CA TYR A 4 -3.80 -9.22 -3.21
C TYR A 4 -3.38 -7.97 -3.94
N ILE A 5 -4.37 -7.26 -4.49
CA ILE A 5 -4.16 -5.96 -5.12
C ILE A 5 -4.61 -4.90 -4.12
N CYS A 6 -3.71 -3.98 -3.81
CA CYS A 6 -3.96 -2.96 -2.80
C CYS A 6 -3.95 -1.58 -3.44
N LYS A 7 -5.05 -0.85 -3.29
CA LYS A 7 -5.11 0.55 -3.67
C LYS A 7 -4.77 1.38 -2.46
N ILE A 8 -3.71 2.16 -2.57
CA ILE A 8 -3.13 2.88 -1.45
C ILE A 8 -2.96 4.34 -1.79
N ARG A 9 -3.25 5.19 -0.82
CA ARG A 9 -2.91 6.60 -0.86
C ARG A 9 -1.90 6.86 0.24
N TYR A 10 -0.78 7.47 -0.09
CA TYR A 10 0.20 7.81 0.92
C TYR A 10 0.65 9.25 0.79
N THR A 11 1.13 9.79 1.91
CA THR A 11 1.71 11.12 1.95
C THR A 11 3.21 10.97 2.19
N ASP A 12 4.01 11.62 1.35
CA ASP A 12 5.46 11.59 1.48
C ASP A 12 5.94 12.54 2.58
N ASP A 13 7.25 12.59 2.79
CA ASP A 13 7.87 13.44 3.81
C ASP A 13 7.77 14.93 3.49
N ARG A 14 7.39 15.29 2.28
CA ARG A 14 7.16 16.68 1.86
C ARG A 14 5.69 17.08 1.94
N GLY A 15 4.83 16.18 2.39
CA GLY A 15 3.40 16.44 2.53
C GLY A 15 2.60 16.26 1.26
N ARG A 16 3.17 15.67 0.22
CA ARG A 16 2.47 15.41 -1.03
C ARG A 16 1.76 14.06 -0.99
N SER A 17 0.55 14.01 -1.51
CA SER A 17 -0.23 12.78 -1.60
C SER A 17 -0.01 12.08 -2.93
N HIS A 18 0.07 10.76 -2.87
CA HIS A 18 0.27 9.92 -4.04
C HIS A 18 -0.70 8.74 -3.99
N ASN A 19 -1.20 8.34 -5.14
CA ASN A 19 -2.04 7.15 -5.27
C ASN A 19 -1.24 6.08 -6.00
N VAL A 20 -1.16 4.89 -5.40
CA VAL A 20 -0.42 3.77 -5.98
C VAL A 20 -1.24 2.50 -5.87
N ILE A 21 -0.96 1.57 -6.76
CA ILE A 21 -1.53 0.23 -6.72
C ILE A 21 -0.36 -0.73 -6.58
N ILE A 22 -0.37 -1.51 -5.50
CA ILE A 22 0.69 -2.49 -5.26
C ILE A 22 0.11 -3.88 -5.11
N GLU A 23 0.95 -4.86 -5.31
CA GLU A 23 0.62 -6.26 -5.10
C GLU A 23 1.24 -6.73 -3.80
N SER A 24 0.48 -7.49 -3.02
CA SER A 24 0.94 -8.02 -1.74
C SER A 24 0.56 -9.50 -1.64
N ASP A 25 1.39 -10.29 -0.98
CA ASP A 25 1.10 -11.69 -0.70
C ASP A 25 0.25 -11.88 0.56
N LEU A 26 0.03 -10.81 1.32
CA LEU A 26 -0.80 -10.82 2.51
C LEU A 26 -1.85 -9.72 2.45
N SER A 27 -3.01 -9.98 3.08
CA SER A 27 -4.07 -8.99 3.19
C SER A 27 -4.00 -8.17 4.48
N ASP A 28 -3.03 -8.42 5.33
CA ASP A 28 -2.85 -7.74 6.60
C ASP A 28 -2.50 -6.26 6.35
N ARG A 29 -3.30 -5.37 6.92
CA ARG A 29 -3.12 -3.91 6.74
C ARG A 29 -1.80 -3.41 7.30
N ARG A 30 -1.33 -3.94 8.41
CA ARG A 30 -0.04 -3.57 8.98
C ARG A 30 1.11 -3.94 8.06
N TYR A 31 1.04 -5.12 7.50
CA TYR A 31 2.04 -5.59 6.56
C TYR A 31 2.10 -4.70 5.33
N ILE A 32 0.93 -4.39 4.76
CA ILE A 32 0.83 -3.53 3.58
C ILE A 32 1.34 -2.14 3.88
N GLU A 33 0.99 -1.59 5.04
CA GLU A 33 1.47 -0.28 5.47
C GLU A 33 3.00 -0.24 5.55
N GLN A 34 3.61 -1.27 6.13
CA GLN A 34 5.06 -1.35 6.22
C GLN A 34 5.72 -1.46 4.85
N LEU A 35 5.12 -2.20 3.93
CA LEU A 35 5.61 -2.29 2.57
C LEU A 35 5.64 -0.92 1.89
N VAL A 36 4.56 -0.16 2.04
CA VAL A 36 4.47 1.17 1.44
C VAL A 36 5.49 2.11 2.07
N ARG A 37 5.61 2.11 3.39
CA ARG A 37 6.57 2.96 4.08
C ARG A 37 8.00 2.66 3.68
N ALA A 38 8.33 1.38 3.52
CA ALA A 38 9.67 0.97 3.12
C ALA A 38 9.98 1.32 1.67
N ARG A 39 9.00 1.14 0.79
CA ARG A 39 9.20 1.34 -0.65
C ARG A 39 9.20 2.81 -1.05
N TYR A 40 8.32 3.62 -0.46
CA TYR A 40 8.08 4.99 -0.90
C TYR A 40 8.47 6.04 0.13
N HIS A 41 9.01 5.63 1.26
CA HIS A 41 9.33 6.53 2.38
C HIS A 41 8.11 7.36 2.79
N ALA A 42 6.96 6.69 2.88
CA ALA A 42 5.70 7.33 3.18
C ALA A 42 5.64 7.75 4.65
N LYS A 43 5.14 8.95 4.90
CA LYS A 43 4.87 9.45 6.24
C LYS A 43 3.55 8.92 6.77
N ASP A 44 2.50 9.01 5.95
CA ASP A 44 1.17 8.51 6.26
C ASP A 44 0.70 7.58 5.16
N VAL A 45 0.00 6.52 5.54
CA VAL A 45 -0.48 5.51 4.61
C VAL A 45 -1.96 5.27 4.85
N TYR A 46 -2.75 5.36 3.77
CA TYR A 46 -4.17 5.01 3.79
C TYR A 46 -4.39 3.86 2.82
N ILE A 47 -4.94 2.78 3.33
CA ILE A 47 -5.29 1.63 2.50
C ILE A 47 -6.74 1.79 2.10
N ASN A 48 -6.98 2.13 0.83
CA ASN A 48 -8.31 2.37 0.32
C ASN A 48 -9.06 1.08 0.00
N ASN A 49 -8.35 0.10 -0.53
CA ASN A 49 -8.96 -1.16 -0.93
C ASN A 49 -7.91 -2.26 -0.95
N VAL A 50 -8.32 -3.44 -0.51
CA VAL A 50 -7.51 -4.66 -0.61
C VAL A 50 -8.43 -5.74 -1.17
N ARG A 51 -8.07 -6.33 -2.29
CA ARG A 51 -8.85 -7.40 -2.89
C ARG A 51 -7.93 -8.51 -3.38
N GLN A 52 -8.45 -9.71 -3.40
CA GLN A 52 -7.73 -10.86 -3.94
C GLN A 52 -7.59 -10.74 -5.45
N GLY A 53 -6.39 -10.97 -5.97
CA GLY A 53 -6.12 -10.93 -7.41
C GLY A 53 -4.67 -10.63 -7.70
N LYS A 54 -4.37 -10.54 -9.00
CA LYS A 54 -3.05 -10.19 -9.52
C LYS A 54 -3.13 -8.98 -10.44
N LEU A 55 -2.05 -8.23 -10.46
CA LEU A 55 -1.91 -7.15 -11.43
C LEU A 55 -1.67 -7.69 -12.84
#